data_ef1013a742300cb4342e9eef31e8bcd9
#
_entry.id   ef1013a742300cb4342e9eef31e8bcd9
#
_cell.length_a   1.000
_cell.length_b   1.000
_cell.length_c   1.000
_cell.angle_alpha   90.00
_cell.angle_beta   90.00
_cell.angle_gamma   90.00
#
_symmetry.space_group_name_H-M   'P 1'
#
loop_
_entity.id
_entity.type
_entity.pdbx_description
1 polymer ?
#
loop_
_entity_poly.entity_id
_entity_poly.type
_entity_poly.pdbx_seq_one_letter_code
_entity_poly.pdbx_strand_id
1 'polypeptide(L)'
;MKRNIGINGFLYFLYIFGSCFIIMLAESLFINVVEKFVVIPYPVLTVMRIVIYTAGVTAILAVAGRQEGYRESVCFVGGTVASGAIASVLHLLFAMLFHYQGFVSGAVRFTAGLVFNGWGVTYESLINDTPYWGFLATFAAYAVLYVATLTLSKYLGAQKRIMDRADLRKGEDTAEESVEDGNAM
;
A
#
# COMPACT_ATOMS: atom_id res chain seq x y z
N MET A 1 21.04 0.31 13.70
CA MET A 1 20.68 1.67 13.23
C MET A 1 19.28 1.99 13.74
N LYS A 2 19.11 2.95 14.66
CA LYS A 2 17.76 3.38 15.13
C LYS A 2 17.06 4.08 13.97
N ARG A 3 16.17 3.37 13.30
CA ARG A 3 15.39 3.93 12.19
C ARG A 3 14.41 4.96 12.75
N ASN A 4 14.47 6.17 12.25
CA ASN A 4 13.62 7.26 12.71
C ASN A 4 12.17 7.00 12.23
N ILE A 5 11.26 6.75 13.18
CA ILE A 5 9.85 6.40 12.92
C ILE A 5 9.18 7.48 12.04
N GLY A 6 9.54 8.74 12.22
CA GLY A 6 9.01 9.84 11.41
C GLY A 6 9.42 9.76 9.94
N ILE A 7 10.69 9.44 9.65
CA ILE A 7 11.18 9.28 8.26
C ILE A 7 10.47 8.09 7.60
N ASN A 8 10.31 6.98 8.32
CA ASN A 8 9.57 5.82 7.81
C ASN A 8 8.09 6.14 7.58
N GLY A 9 7.48 6.93 8.47
CA GLY A 9 6.10 7.39 8.30
C GLY A 9 5.92 8.20 7.02
N PHE A 10 6.85 9.10 6.72
CA PHE A 10 6.84 9.86 5.46
C PHE A 10 7.05 8.96 4.23
N LEU A 11 7.96 8.00 4.29
CA LEU A 11 8.15 7.03 3.20
C LEU A 11 6.91 6.18 2.96
N TYR A 12 6.24 5.73 4.02
CA TYR A 12 4.99 4.97 3.89
C TYR A 12 3.85 5.84 3.34
N PHE A 13 3.81 7.12 3.71
CA PHE A 13 2.90 8.08 3.07
C PHE A 13 3.17 8.14 1.56
N LEU A 14 4.41 8.25 1.13
CA LEU A 14 4.76 8.26 -0.30
C LEU A 14 4.39 6.95 -1.01
N TYR A 15 4.55 5.81 -0.36
CA TYR A 15 4.13 4.52 -0.92
C TYR A 15 2.61 4.46 -1.10
N ILE A 16 1.84 4.85 -0.07
CA ILE A 16 0.38 4.88 -0.14
C ILE A 16 -0.08 5.85 -1.22
N PHE A 17 0.42 7.08 -1.18
CA PHE A 17 0.08 8.13 -2.12
C PHE A 17 0.42 7.74 -3.57
N GLY A 18 1.64 7.27 -3.81
CA GLY A 18 2.10 6.83 -5.12
C GLY A 18 1.29 5.64 -5.65
N SER A 19 0.98 4.68 -4.79
CA SER A 19 0.14 3.53 -5.15
C SER A 19 -1.27 3.96 -5.55
N CYS A 20 -1.89 4.84 -4.77
CA CYS A 20 -3.20 5.41 -5.07
C CYS A 20 -3.18 6.13 -6.43
N PHE A 21 -2.17 6.94 -6.67
CA PHE A 21 -2.02 7.69 -7.93
C PHE A 21 -1.86 6.78 -9.14
N ILE A 22 -0.98 5.78 -9.07
CA ILE A 22 -0.71 4.84 -10.16
C ILE A 22 -1.97 4.03 -10.49
N ILE A 23 -2.63 3.48 -9.49
CA ILE A 23 -3.82 2.64 -9.70
C ILE A 23 -4.98 3.45 -10.26
N MET A 24 -5.14 4.68 -9.81
CA MET A 24 -6.17 5.57 -10.38
C MET A 24 -5.96 5.90 -11.85
N LEU A 25 -4.72 6.18 -12.24
CA LEU A 25 -4.43 6.39 -13.66
C LEU A 25 -4.72 5.12 -14.46
N ALA A 26 -4.29 3.96 -13.96
CA ALA A 26 -4.52 2.67 -14.62
C ALA A 26 -6.02 2.34 -14.71
N GLU A 27 -6.78 2.55 -13.63
CA GLU A 27 -8.23 2.36 -13.58
C GLU A 27 -8.95 3.28 -14.58
N SER A 28 -8.63 4.57 -14.57
CA SER A 28 -9.24 5.54 -15.48
C SER A 28 -8.99 5.18 -16.94
N LEU A 29 -7.77 4.77 -17.28
CA LEU A 29 -7.44 4.32 -18.62
C LEU A 29 -8.19 3.05 -19.01
N PHE A 30 -8.22 2.07 -18.11
CA PHE A 30 -8.90 0.80 -18.34
C PHE A 30 -10.40 1.01 -18.58
N ILE A 31 -11.07 1.76 -17.71
CA ILE A 31 -12.51 2.03 -17.81
C ILE A 31 -12.84 2.80 -19.09
N ASN A 32 -12.07 3.84 -19.42
CA ASN A 32 -12.27 4.60 -20.65
C ASN A 32 -12.15 3.74 -21.91
N VAL A 33 -11.28 2.72 -21.89
CA VAL A 33 -11.17 1.77 -23.01
C VAL A 33 -12.38 0.84 -23.05
N VAL A 34 -12.77 0.26 -21.90
CA VAL A 34 -13.88 -0.70 -21.82
C VAL A 34 -15.21 -0.05 -22.20
N GLU A 35 -15.49 1.17 -21.74
CA GLU A 35 -16.73 1.91 -22.06
C GLU A 35 -16.90 2.21 -23.55
N LYS A 36 -15.82 2.20 -24.33
CA LYS A 36 -15.90 2.32 -25.79
C LYS A 36 -16.49 1.09 -26.49
N PHE A 37 -16.39 -0.06 -25.86
CA PHE A 37 -16.82 -1.34 -26.45
C PHE A 37 -18.07 -1.92 -25.82
N VAL A 38 -18.32 -1.59 -24.53
CA VAL A 38 -19.41 -2.18 -23.74
C VAL A 38 -20.09 -1.10 -22.91
N VAL A 39 -21.40 -1.03 -22.99
CA VAL A 39 -22.20 -0.19 -22.08
C VAL A 39 -22.35 -0.91 -20.75
N ILE A 40 -21.67 -0.41 -19.73
CA ILE A 40 -21.69 -0.99 -18.38
C ILE A 40 -22.70 -0.24 -17.51
N PRO A 41 -23.66 -0.92 -16.85
CA PRO A 41 -24.55 -0.28 -15.90
C PRO A 41 -23.78 0.40 -14.76
N TYR A 42 -24.19 1.61 -14.37
CA TYR A 42 -23.51 2.42 -13.35
C TYR A 42 -23.16 1.66 -12.05
N PRO A 43 -24.08 0.84 -11.45
CA PRO A 43 -23.76 0.09 -10.23
C PRO A 43 -22.61 -0.91 -10.42
N VAL A 44 -22.57 -1.56 -11.59
CA VAL A 44 -21.51 -2.53 -11.92
C VAL A 44 -20.17 -1.81 -12.10
N LEU A 45 -20.19 -0.68 -12.79
CA LEU A 45 -19.01 0.16 -12.99
C LEU A 45 -18.43 0.63 -11.65
N THR A 46 -19.29 1.06 -10.72
CA THR A 46 -18.89 1.48 -9.38
C THR A 46 -18.21 0.36 -8.60
N VAL A 47 -18.80 -0.83 -8.59
CA VAL A 47 -18.19 -2.00 -7.92
C VAL A 47 -16.85 -2.36 -8.57
N MET A 48 -16.77 -2.36 -9.88
CA MET A 48 -15.51 -2.61 -10.59
C MET A 48 -14.42 -1.59 -10.19
N ARG A 49 -14.75 -0.31 -10.13
CA ARG A 49 -13.81 0.73 -9.68
C ARG A 49 -13.29 0.48 -8.28
N ILE A 50 -14.19 0.24 -7.33
CA ILE A 50 -13.82 -0.05 -5.93
C ILE A 50 -12.90 -1.27 -5.85
N VAL A 51 -13.22 -2.35 -6.56
CA VAL A 51 -12.44 -3.59 -6.55
C VAL A 51 -11.05 -3.39 -7.17
N ILE A 52 -11.00 -2.79 -8.36
CA ILE A 52 -9.72 -2.55 -9.07
C ILE A 52 -8.83 -1.65 -8.22
N TYR A 53 -9.39 -0.56 -7.69
CA TYR A 53 -8.63 0.38 -6.85
C TYR A 53 -8.11 -0.30 -5.58
N THR A 54 -8.98 -0.94 -4.82
CA THR A 54 -8.59 -1.57 -3.54
C THR A 54 -7.58 -2.69 -3.75
N ALA A 55 -7.82 -3.59 -4.69
CA ALA A 55 -6.93 -4.69 -5.00
C ALA A 55 -5.58 -4.19 -5.55
N GLY A 56 -5.59 -3.21 -6.45
CA GLY A 56 -4.39 -2.66 -7.04
C GLY A 56 -3.49 -1.97 -6.02
N VAL A 57 -4.06 -1.09 -5.18
CA VAL A 57 -3.29 -0.39 -4.14
C VAL A 57 -2.73 -1.38 -3.12
N THR A 58 -3.54 -2.32 -2.63
CA THR A 58 -3.06 -3.33 -1.67
C THR A 58 -1.98 -4.23 -2.27
N ALA A 59 -2.08 -4.59 -3.56
CA ALA A 59 -1.04 -5.37 -4.24
C ALA A 59 0.30 -4.61 -4.30
N ILE A 60 0.30 -3.34 -4.68
CA ILE A 60 1.52 -2.52 -4.71
C ILE A 60 2.13 -2.39 -3.32
N LEU A 61 1.30 -2.10 -2.31
CA LEU A 61 1.75 -1.99 -0.91
C LEU A 61 2.30 -3.32 -0.38
N ALA A 62 1.70 -4.44 -0.77
CA ALA A 62 2.17 -5.78 -0.40
C ALA A 62 3.56 -6.06 -1.00
N VAL A 63 3.79 -5.72 -2.25
CA VAL A 63 5.10 -5.88 -2.91
C VAL A 63 6.14 -4.98 -2.24
N ALA A 64 5.82 -3.70 -2.04
CA ALA A 64 6.73 -2.73 -1.41
C ALA A 64 7.09 -3.16 0.03
N GLY A 65 6.10 -3.53 0.84
CA GLY A 65 6.31 -4.01 2.20
C GLY A 65 7.17 -5.27 2.25
N ARG A 66 6.91 -6.24 1.36
CA ARG A 66 7.69 -7.48 1.29
C ARG A 66 9.15 -7.23 0.91
N GLN A 67 9.41 -6.35 -0.05
CA GLN A 67 10.77 -5.98 -0.44
C GLN A 67 11.51 -5.27 0.70
N GLU A 68 10.84 -4.37 1.39
CA GLU A 68 11.42 -3.66 2.53
C GLU A 68 11.73 -4.63 3.69
N GLY A 69 10.81 -5.53 4.02
CA GLY A 69 11.01 -6.55 5.05
C GLY A 69 12.16 -7.50 4.70
N TYR A 70 12.27 -7.92 3.46
CA TYR A 70 13.38 -8.74 2.99
C TYR A 70 14.74 -8.04 3.12
N ARG A 71 14.79 -6.72 2.86
CA ARG A 71 16.03 -5.93 3.02
C ARG A 71 16.45 -5.77 4.48
N GLU A 72 15.51 -5.58 5.38
CA GLU A 72 15.80 -5.26 6.80
C GLU A 72 16.12 -6.48 7.67
N SER A 73 15.72 -7.67 7.28
CA SER A 73 15.88 -8.94 8.04
C SER A 73 15.24 -8.98 9.44
N VAL A 74 14.80 -7.86 9.99
CA VAL A 74 14.09 -7.77 11.26
C VAL A 74 12.90 -6.85 11.09
N CYS A 75 11.70 -7.36 11.32
CA CYS A 75 10.49 -6.55 11.31
C CYS A 75 10.11 -6.16 12.75
N PHE A 76 10.29 -4.89 13.08
CA PHE A 76 9.76 -4.35 14.33
C PHE A 76 8.30 -3.92 14.07
N VAL A 77 7.36 -4.82 14.33
CA VAL A 77 5.93 -4.64 14.05
C VAL A 77 5.38 -3.34 14.64
N GLY A 78 5.67 -3.06 15.91
CA GLY A 78 5.21 -1.83 16.57
C GLY A 78 5.72 -0.55 15.87
N GLY A 79 6.97 -0.54 15.43
CA GLY A 79 7.53 0.59 14.67
C GLY A 79 6.92 0.73 13.28
N THR A 80 6.56 -0.37 12.62
CA THR A 80 5.89 -0.36 11.33
C THR A 80 4.47 0.18 11.45
N VAL A 81 3.72 -0.26 12.47
CA VAL A 81 2.36 0.24 12.76
C VAL A 81 2.40 1.72 13.12
N ALA A 82 3.34 2.16 13.98
CA ALA A 82 3.49 3.57 14.33
C ALA A 82 3.81 4.43 13.10
N SER A 83 4.72 3.98 12.23
CA SER A 83 5.04 4.68 10.97
C SER A 83 3.84 4.70 10.03
N GLY A 84 3.07 3.61 9.96
CA GLY A 84 1.83 3.54 9.19
C GLY A 84 0.75 4.49 9.71
N ALA A 85 0.62 4.63 11.02
CA ALA A 85 -0.30 5.62 11.62
C ALA A 85 0.09 7.05 11.26
N ILE A 86 1.38 7.41 11.30
CA ILE A 86 1.87 8.71 10.83
C ILE A 86 1.55 8.91 9.35
N ALA A 87 1.80 7.91 8.51
CA ALA A 87 1.48 7.98 7.09
C ALA A 87 -0.02 8.21 6.85
N SER A 88 -0.89 7.55 7.61
CA SER A 88 -2.34 7.73 7.54
C SER A 88 -2.78 9.14 7.96
N VAL A 89 -2.19 9.69 9.02
CA VAL A 89 -2.46 11.07 9.45
C VAL A 89 -2.02 12.07 8.36
N LEU A 90 -0.84 11.88 7.78
CA LEU A 90 -0.37 12.73 6.67
C LEU A 90 -1.29 12.63 5.46
N HIS A 91 -1.76 11.42 5.13
CA HIS A 91 -2.71 11.21 4.05
C HIS A 91 -4.05 11.91 4.32
N LEU A 92 -4.57 11.81 5.55
CA LEU A 92 -5.80 12.51 5.94
C LEU A 92 -5.64 14.03 5.88
N LEU A 93 -4.53 14.57 6.41
CA LEU A 93 -4.25 16.01 6.34
C LEU A 93 -4.16 16.48 4.89
N PHE A 94 -3.50 15.71 4.04
CA PHE A 94 -3.40 16.00 2.63
C PHE A 94 -4.79 15.97 1.97
N ALA A 95 -5.62 14.95 2.28
CA ALA A 95 -7.00 14.86 1.82
C ALA A 95 -7.83 16.07 2.23
N MET A 96 -7.74 16.46 3.49
CA MET A 96 -8.47 17.63 4.01
C MET A 96 -8.05 18.94 3.36
N LEU A 97 -6.74 19.16 3.17
CA LEU A 97 -6.22 20.34 2.48
C LEU A 97 -6.77 20.49 1.07
N PHE A 98 -7.00 19.39 0.38
CA PHE A 98 -7.51 19.38 -0.99
C PHE A 98 -9.03 19.43 -1.09
N HIS A 99 -9.71 18.91 -0.09
CA HIS A 99 -11.17 18.98 -0.03
C HIS A 99 -11.67 20.40 0.29
N TYR A 100 -10.93 21.17 1.10
CA TYR A 100 -11.20 22.60 1.36
C TYR A 100 -10.78 23.45 0.15
N GLN A 101 -11.73 23.71 -0.72
CA GLN A 101 -11.60 24.25 -2.08
C GLN A 101 -11.00 25.66 -2.22
N GLY A 102 -10.57 26.31 -1.14
CA GLY A 102 -10.17 27.72 -1.18
C GLY A 102 -8.72 27.99 -1.54
N PHE A 103 -7.80 27.06 -1.40
CA PHE A 103 -6.37 27.38 -1.31
C PHE A 103 -5.49 26.87 -2.47
N VAL A 104 -6.02 26.18 -3.48
CA VAL A 104 -5.14 25.44 -4.38
C VAL A 104 -5.47 25.64 -5.87
N SER A 105 -4.43 25.80 -6.70
CA SER A 105 -4.52 25.95 -8.15
C SER A 105 -5.22 24.76 -8.83
N GLY A 106 -5.83 24.96 -10.02
CA GLY A 106 -6.57 23.94 -10.76
C GLY A 106 -5.76 22.66 -11.04
N ALA A 107 -4.46 22.76 -11.29
CA ALA A 107 -3.57 21.60 -11.50
C ALA A 107 -3.45 20.74 -10.23
N VAL A 108 -3.35 21.36 -9.07
CA VAL A 108 -3.26 20.65 -7.79
C VAL A 108 -4.60 20.03 -7.40
N ARG A 109 -5.73 20.71 -7.71
CA ARG A 109 -7.07 20.13 -7.56
C ARG A 109 -7.25 18.87 -8.42
N PHE A 110 -6.78 18.91 -9.65
CA PHE A 110 -6.84 17.76 -10.55
C PHE A 110 -6.03 16.59 -10.01
N THR A 111 -4.78 16.84 -9.61
CA THR A 111 -3.90 15.80 -9.05
C THR A 111 -4.47 15.21 -7.74
N ALA A 112 -5.02 16.07 -6.89
CA ALA A 112 -5.65 15.64 -5.65
C ALA A 112 -6.93 14.85 -5.90
N GLY A 113 -7.80 15.31 -6.79
CA GLY A 113 -8.99 14.59 -7.23
C GLY A 113 -8.63 13.20 -7.72
N LEU A 114 -7.55 13.09 -8.47
CA LEU A 114 -7.00 11.82 -8.88
C LEU A 114 -6.65 10.91 -7.71
N VAL A 115 -5.94 11.35 -6.70
CA VAL A 115 -5.49 10.53 -5.56
C VAL A 115 -6.64 10.14 -4.64
N PHE A 116 -7.63 11.02 -4.46
CA PHE A 116 -8.75 10.79 -3.54
C PHE A 116 -9.95 10.12 -4.19
N ASN A 117 -10.00 10.03 -5.49
CA ASN A 117 -11.15 9.49 -6.22
C ASN A 117 -11.42 8.00 -5.89
N GLY A 118 -10.38 7.21 -5.59
CA GLY A 118 -10.55 5.80 -5.31
C GLY A 118 -11.41 5.52 -4.07
N TRP A 119 -11.07 6.08 -2.93
CA TRP A 119 -11.90 5.94 -1.74
C TRP A 119 -13.04 6.97 -1.71
N GLY A 120 -12.93 8.09 -2.42
CA GLY A 120 -14.03 9.03 -2.69
C GLY A 120 -15.18 8.37 -3.45
N VAL A 121 -14.90 7.56 -4.46
CA VAL A 121 -15.91 6.74 -5.16
C VAL A 121 -16.60 5.77 -4.19
N THR A 122 -15.85 5.13 -3.30
CA THR A 122 -16.44 4.26 -2.27
C THR A 122 -17.34 5.06 -1.34
N TYR A 123 -16.90 6.22 -0.92
CA TYR A 123 -17.68 7.12 -0.06
C TYR A 123 -18.96 7.60 -0.75
N GLU A 124 -18.87 8.18 -1.94
CA GLU A 124 -20.01 8.70 -2.69
C GLU A 124 -21.03 7.61 -3.02
N SER A 125 -20.56 6.39 -3.29
CA SER A 125 -21.44 5.30 -3.73
C SER A 125 -22.14 4.57 -2.60
N LEU A 126 -21.51 4.48 -1.42
CA LEU A 126 -22.02 3.67 -0.31
C LEU A 126 -22.63 4.51 0.83
N ILE A 127 -22.25 5.77 0.98
CA ILE A 127 -22.47 6.52 2.22
C ILE A 127 -22.97 7.96 1.97
N ASN A 128 -23.48 8.25 0.77
CA ASN A 128 -23.81 9.61 0.31
C ASN A 128 -24.75 10.40 1.23
N ASP A 129 -25.52 9.74 2.10
CA ASP A 129 -26.48 10.39 3.01
C ASP A 129 -25.87 10.87 4.35
N THR A 130 -24.59 10.56 4.63
CA THR A 130 -23.93 10.97 5.89
C THR A 130 -22.57 11.61 5.61
N PRO A 131 -22.53 12.90 5.22
CA PRO A 131 -21.37 13.49 4.55
C PRO A 131 -20.07 13.49 5.37
N TYR A 132 -20.14 13.65 6.67
CA TYR A 132 -18.93 13.79 7.48
C TYR A 132 -18.42 12.47 8.09
N TRP A 133 -19.31 11.72 8.70
CA TRP A 133 -18.95 10.47 9.38
C TRP A 133 -18.64 9.36 8.41
N GLY A 134 -19.35 9.32 7.28
CA GLY A 134 -19.07 8.36 6.23
C GLY A 134 -17.68 8.53 5.60
N PHE A 135 -17.28 9.75 5.38
CA PHE A 135 -15.92 10.09 4.91
C PHE A 135 -14.84 9.59 5.88
N LEU A 136 -14.97 9.89 7.17
CA LEU A 136 -14.03 9.45 8.19
C LEU A 136 -14.03 7.93 8.36
N ALA A 137 -15.18 7.29 8.31
CA ALA A 137 -15.30 5.83 8.42
C ALA A 137 -14.64 5.12 7.23
N THR A 138 -14.88 5.60 6.01
CA THR A 138 -14.26 5.06 4.79
C THR A 138 -12.76 5.26 4.84
N PHE A 139 -12.31 6.46 5.20
CA PHE A 139 -10.89 6.74 5.36
C PHE A 139 -10.24 5.82 6.41
N ALA A 140 -10.85 5.66 7.57
CA ALA A 140 -10.35 4.78 8.63
C ALA A 140 -10.23 3.33 8.18
N ALA A 141 -11.22 2.82 7.44
CA ALA A 141 -11.21 1.47 6.90
C ALA A 141 -10.02 1.26 5.92
N TYR A 142 -9.80 2.20 5.00
CA TYR A 142 -8.65 2.13 4.08
C TYR A 142 -7.31 2.33 4.80
N ALA A 143 -7.24 3.21 5.79
CA ALA A 143 -6.02 3.39 6.59
C ALA A 143 -5.62 2.11 7.32
N VAL A 144 -6.59 1.45 7.96
CA VAL A 144 -6.37 0.14 8.61
C VAL A 144 -5.93 -0.91 7.60
N LEU A 145 -6.61 -1.01 6.45
CA LEU A 145 -6.26 -1.95 5.39
C LEU A 145 -4.81 -1.74 4.90
N TYR A 146 -4.41 -0.51 4.62
CA TYR A 146 -3.08 -0.19 4.10
C TYR A 146 -1.98 -0.45 5.13
N VAL A 147 -2.19 -0.04 6.38
CA VAL A 147 -1.23 -0.28 7.47
C VAL A 147 -1.10 -1.78 7.76
N ALA A 148 -2.22 -2.51 7.78
CA ALA A 148 -2.21 -3.96 7.95
C ALA A 148 -1.48 -4.67 6.80
N THR A 149 -1.74 -4.27 5.56
CA THR A 149 -1.08 -4.81 4.36
C THR A 149 0.43 -4.58 4.40
N LEU A 150 0.87 -3.36 4.66
CA LEU A 150 2.28 -3.01 4.80
C LEU A 150 2.96 -3.81 5.92
N THR A 151 2.33 -3.87 7.10
CA THR A 151 2.89 -4.55 8.27
C THR A 151 3.02 -6.05 8.04
N LEU A 152 1.97 -6.69 7.55
CA LEU A 152 1.97 -8.13 7.27
C LEU A 152 2.98 -8.48 6.16
N SER A 153 3.00 -7.72 5.09
CA SER A 153 3.91 -7.95 3.96
C SER A 153 5.36 -7.77 4.36
N LYS A 154 5.66 -6.77 5.17
CA LYS A 154 7.00 -6.54 5.71
C LYS A 154 7.44 -7.67 6.63
N TYR A 155 6.54 -8.16 7.48
CA TYR A 155 6.81 -9.33 8.33
C TYR A 155 7.13 -10.58 7.50
N LEU A 156 6.32 -10.87 6.49
CA LEU A 156 6.55 -12.01 5.58
C LEU A 156 7.86 -11.88 4.80
N GLY A 157 8.22 -10.67 4.36
CA GLY A 157 9.49 -10.41 3.71
C GLY A 157 10.70 -10.68 4.62
N ALA A 158 10.62 -10.24 5.88
CA ALA A 158 11.67 -10.49 6.86
C ALA A 158 11.82 -11.98 7.19
N GLN A 159 10.72 -12.70 7.35
CA GLN A 159 10.73 -14.15 7.56
C GLN A 159 11.37 -14.89 6.38
N LYS A 160 10.99 -14.55 5.16
CA LYS A 160 11.60 -15.16 3.97
C LYS A 160 13.12 -15.02 3.97
N ARG A 161 13.65 -13.84 4.29
CA ARG A 161 15.10 -13.63 4.36
C ARG A 161 15.80 -14.51 5.41
N ILE A 162 15.15 -14.70 6.56
CA ILE A 162 15.70 -15.58 7.62
C ILE A 162 15.76 -17.03 7.12
N MET A 163 14.73 -17.49 6.43
CA MET A 163 14.69 -18.84 5.86
C MET A 163 15.76 -19.02 4.78
N ASP A 164 15.86 -18.09 3.83
CA ASP A 164 16.87 -18.13 2.76
C ASP A 164 18.30 -18.20 3.32
N ARG A 165 18.59 -17.50 4.44
CA ARG A 165 19.89 -17.56 5.12
C ARG A 165 20.14 -18.87 5.85
N ALA A 166 19.11 -19.47 6.44
CA ALA A 166 19.23 -20.74 7.10
C ALA A 166 19.54 -21.86 6.10
N ASP A 167 18.91 -21.82 4.93
CA ASP A 167 19.13 -22.78 3.86
C ASP A 167 20.55 -22.67 3.27
N LEU A 168 21.06 -21.44 3.12
CA LEU A 168 22.45 -21.23 2.67
C LEU A 168 23.47 -21.81 3.67
N ARG A 169 23.29 -21.61 4.97
CA ARG A 169 24.18 -22.19 5.99
C ARG A 169 24.19 -23.71 5.97
N LYS A 170 23.01 -24.32 5.86
CA LYS A 170 22.92 -25.80 5.75
C LYS A 170 23.68 -26.32 4.54
N GLY A 171 23.63 -25.60 3.41
CA GLY A 171 24.37 -25.97 2.19
C GLY A 171 25.89 -25.87 2.38
N GLU A 172 26.37 -24.84 3.11
CA GLU A 172 27.78 -24.66 3.43
C GLU A 172 28.29 -25.77 4.37
N ASP A 173 27.55 -26.08 5.46
CA ASP A 173 27.88 -27.13 6.43
C ASP A 173 27.98 -28.52 5.72
N THR A 174 27.06 -28.81 4.80
CA THR A 174 27.06 -30.08 4.05
C THR A 174 28.24 -30.16 3.06
N ALA A 175 28.66 -29.03 2.49
CA ALA A 175 29.79 -28.99 1.60
C ALA A 175 31.14 -29.16 2.32
N GLU A 176 31.28 -28.60 3.54
CA GLU A 176 32.47 -28.76 4.37
C GLU A 176 32.62 -30.22 4.84
N GLU A 177 31.53 -30.85 5.28
CA GLU A 177 31.51 -32.26 5.72
C GLU A 177 31.94 -33.23 4.60
N SER A 178 31.51 -32.94 3.36
CA SER A 178 31.89 -33.75 2.17
C SER A 178 33.36 -33.62 1.78
N VAL A 179 34.00 -32.49 2.11
CA VAL A 179 35.44 -32.25 1.83
C VAL A 179 36.33 -32.91 2.89
N GLU A 180 35.91 -32.94 4.16
CA GLU A 180 36.64 -33.62 5.23
C GLU A 180 36.67 -35.15 5.01
N ASP A 181 35.54 -35.74 4.65
CA ASP A 181 35.45 -37.18 4.36
C ASP A 181 36.27 -37.60 3.11
N GLY A 182 36.38 -36.71 2.13
CA GLY A 182 37.20 -36.95 0.94
C GLY A 182 38.72 -36.87 1.17
N ASN A 183 39.20 -36.21 2.21
CA ASN A 183 40.62 -36.09 2.57
C ASN A 183 41.09 -37.21 3.54
N ALA A 184 40.21 -38.00 4.07
CA ALA A 184 40.52 -39.07 5.04
C ALA A 184 40.78 -40.44 4.38
N MET A 185 40.79 -40.55 3.07
CA MET A 185 41.16 -41.72 2.28
C MET A 185 42.54 -41.50 1.63
#